data_b730bf6e49717898f0c129c91b0ede14
#
_entry.id   b730bf6e49717898f0c129c91b0ede14
#
_cell.length_a   1.000
_cell.length_b   1.000
_cell.length_c   1.000
_cell.angle_alpha   90.00
_cell.angle_beta   90.00
_cell.angle_gamma   90.00
#
_symmetry.space_group_name_H-M   'P 1'
#
loop_
_entity.id
_entity.type
_entity.pdbx_description
1 polymer ?
#
loop_
_entity_poly.entity_id
_entity_poly.type
_entity_poly.pdbx_seq_one_letter_code
_entity_poly.pdbx_strand_id
1 'polypeptide(L)'
;VIYIIIYKLLNKIPINKKIKYIVKIPFVNSYYKIFRTYQISNELSLFYKNGISLQHIVHIYRNEQNNEFFKYLGDYLLESIDKGMSLPSILNSLKCFQPDLIKFIEQGEKSGKLDIELKLYSQMLLHHFEDKVLKQTKFIQPVIFFILGLFIVSLYLVIMLPMFELMQTIK
;
A
#
# COMPACT_ATOMS: atom_id res chain seq x y z
N VAL A 1 12.80 19.54 4.96
CA VAL A 1 12.06 20.56 4.20
C VAL A 1 11.37 19.93 2.98
N ILE A 2 12.08 19.19 2.12
CA ILE A 2 11.53 18.55 0.90
C ILE A 2 10.39 17.56 1.24
N TYR A 3 10.53 16.75 2.30
CA TYR A 3 9.52 15.80 2.74
C TYR A 3 8.22 16.50 3.18
N ILE A 4 8.31 17.62 3.88
CA ILE A 4 7.15 18.40 4.35
C ILE A 4 6.42 19.05 3.17
N ILE A 5 7.17 19.52 2.16
CA ILE A 5 6.61 20.12 0.94
C ILE A 5 5.87 19.07 0.12
N ILE A 6 6.47 17.89 -0.08
CA ILE A 6 5.84 16.76 -0.78
C ILE A 6 4.59 16.28 -0.03
N TYR A 7 4.64 16.17 1.29
CA TYR A 7 3.49 15.78 2.12
C TYR A 7 2.35 16.81 2.02
N LYS A 8 2.66 18.11 2.07
CA LYS A 8 1.66 19.19 1.93
C LYS A 8 1.07 19.28 0.53
N LEU A 9 1.86 19.03 -0.51
CA LEU A 9 1.39 18.96 -1.89
C LEU A 9 0.48 17.75 -2.14
N LEU A 10 0.85 16.58 -1.60
CA LEU A 10 0.04 15.37 -1.68
C LEU A 10 -1.30 15.50 -0.93
N ASN A 11 -1.34 16.27 0.16
CA ASN A 11 -2.56 16.44 0.95
C ASN A 11 -3.57 17.41 0.31
N LYS A 12 -3.17 18.23 -0.66
CA LYS A 12 -4.07 19.12 -1.41
C LYS A 12 -4.74 18.45 -2.63
N ILE A 13 -4.31 17.26 -3.02
CA ILE A 13 -4.83 16.56 -4.20
C ILE A 13 -6.07 15.75 -3.79
N PRO A 14 -7.22 15.89 -4.47
CA PRO A 14 -8.41 15.08 -4.17
C PRO A 14 -8.10 13.59 -4.34
N ILE A 15 -8.68 12.76 -3.47
CA ILE A 15 -8.35 11.33 -3.29
C ILE A 15 -8.42 10.53 -4.59
N ASN A 16 -9.38 10.82 -5.46
CA ASN A 16 -9.53 10.17 -6.76
C ASN A 16 -8.31 10.40 -7.69
N LYS A 17 -7.74 11.62 -7.70
CA LYS A 17 -6.51 11.92 -8.44
C LYS A 17 -5.29 11.29 -7.75
N LYS A 18 -5.25 11.31 -6.41
CA LYS A 18 -4.18 10.69 -5.61
C LYS A 18 -4.05 9.19 -5.89
N ILE A 19 -5.16 8.47 -5.93
CA ILE A 19 -5.21 7.06 -6.32
C ILE A 19 -4.65 6.86 -7.73
N LYS A 20 -5.07 7.69 -8.69
CA LYS A 20 -4.64 7.60 -10.09
C LYS A 20 -3.12 7.83 -10.27
N TYR A 21 -2.52 8.72 -9.49
CA TYR A 21 -1.07 8.96 -9.51
C TYR A 21 -0.29 7.83 -8.83
N ILE A 22 -0.77 7.35 -7.67
CA ILE A 22 -0.12 6.24 -6.94
C ILE A 22 -0.11 4.96 -7.79
N VAL A 23 -1.22 4.67 -8.49
CA VAL A 23 -1.35 3.51 -9.37
C VAL A 23 -0.43 3.60 -10.61
N LYS A 24 0.04 4.79 -10.99
CA LYS A 24 1.00 4.97 -12.10
C LYS A 24 2.46 4.64 -11.75
N ILE A 25 2.82 4.70 -10.47
CA ILE A 25 4.20 4.42 -10.03
C ILE A 25 4.36 2.90 -9.83
N PRO A 26 5.12 2.19 -10.69
CA PRO A 26 5.10 0.72 -10.74
C PRO A 26 5.50 0.06 -9.41
N PHE A 27 6.41 0.67 -8.66
CA PHE A 27 6.90 0.14 -7.40
C PHE A 27 5.88 0.32 -6.26
N VAL A 28 5.32 1.55 -6.12
CA VAL A 28 4.37 1.92 -5.08
C VAL A 28 2.99 1.31 -5.33
N ASN A 29 2.59 1.20 -6.60
CA ASN A 29 1.32 0.63 -7.03
C ASN A 29 1.08 -0.77 -6.45
N SER A 30 2.10 -1.64 -6.54
CA SER A 30 1.95 -3.02 -6.07
C SER A 30 1.71 -3.12 -4.57
N TYR A 31 2.44 -2.33 -3.77
CA TYR A 31 2.22 -2.27 -2.31
C TYR A 31 0.87 -1.65 -1.97
N TYR A 32 0.52 -0.57 -2.62
CA TYR A 32 -0.75 0.11 -2.42
C TYR A 32 -1.94 -0.79 -2.70
N LYS A 33 -1.93 -1.51 -3.82
CA LYS A 33 -3.00 -2.45 -4.19
C LYS A 33 -3.13 -3.58 -3.18
N ILE A 34 -2.02 -4.23 -2.81
CA ILE A 34 -2.05 -5.31 -1.82
C ILE A 34 -2.65 -4.80 -0.51
N PHE A 35 -2.14 -3.67 -0.01
CA PHE A 35 -2.58 -3.11 1.26
C PHE A 35 -4.06 -2.68 1.24
N ARG A 36 -4.52 -2.00 0.18
CA ARG A 36 -5.93 -1.61 0.05
C ARG A 36 -6.86 -2.80 -0.11
N THR A 37 -6.42 -3.82 -0.85
CA THR A 37 -7.19 -5.06 -0.98
C THR A 37 -7.27 -5.81 0.34
N TYR A 38 -6.17 -5.87 1.09
CA TYR A 38 -6.17 -6.43 2.44
C TYR A 38 -7.16 -5.71 3.35
N GLN A 39 -7.11 -4.38 3.40
CA GLN A 39 -8.01 -3.59 4.25
C GLN A 39 -9.48 -3.87 3.93
N ILE A 40 -9.87 -3.73 2.66
CA ILE A 40 -11.26 -3.93 2.25
C ILE A 40 -11.72 -5.37 2.48
N SER A 41 -10.90 -6.38 2.18
CA SER A 41 -11.23 -7.78 2.39
C SER A 41 -11.43 -8.10 3.88
N ASN A 42 -10.55 -7.59 4.73
CA ASN A 42 -10.64 -7.81 6.18
C ASN A 42 -11.88 -7.11 6.77
N GLU A 43 -12.16 -5.87 6.39
CA GLU A 43 -13.32 -5.12 6.88
C GLU A 43 -14.64 -5.73 6.40
N LEU A 44 -14.76 -6.03 5.09
CA LEU A 44 -15.95 -6.68 4.55
C LEU A 44 -16.19 -8.03 5.22
N SER A 45 -15.14 -8.83 5.44
CA SER A 45 -15.25 -10.11 6.15
C SER A 45 -15.87 -9.94 7.55
N LEU A 46 -15.40 -8.92 8.29
CA LEU A 46 -15.92 -8.62 9.62
C LEU A 46 -17.39 -8.16 9.58
N PHE A 47 -17.73 -7.30 8.63
CA PHE A 47 -19.11 -6.83 8.46
C PHE A 47 -20.06 -7.97 8.12
N TYR A 48 -19.72 -8.79 7.13
CA TYR A 48 -20.56 -9.93 6.72
C TYR A 48 -20.66 -11.00 7.81
N LYS A 49 -19.58 -11.26 8.55
CA LYS A 49 -19.60 -12.15 9.71
C LYS A 49 -20.58 -11.69 10.79
N ASN A 50 -20.76 -10.38 10.96
CA ASN A 50 -21.73 -9.80 11.88
C ASN A 50 -23.11 -9.55 11.27
N GLY A 51 -23.38 -10.07 10.07
CA GLY A 51 -24.67 -9.94 9.39
C GLY A 51 -24.99 -8.53 8.89
N ILE A 52 -23.98 -7.65 8.77
CA ILE A 52 -24.17 -6.27 8.32
C ILE A 52 -24.40 -6.27 6.80
N SER A 53 -25.52 -5.70 6.36
CA SER A 53 -25.85 -5.60 4.93
C SER A 53 -24.93 -4.64 4.18
N LEU A 54 -24.77 -4.85 2.86
CA LEU A 54 -23.95 -3.97 2.01
C LEU A 54 -24.41 -2.50 2.10
N GLN A 55 -25.70 -2.23 2.14
CA GLN A 55 -26.23 -0.86 2.29
C GLN A 55 -25.78 -0.20 3.59
N HIS A 56 -25.75 -0.96 4.69
CA HIS A 56 -25.25 -0.46 5.97
C HIS A 56 -23.73 -0.22 5.96
N ILE A 57 -22.97 -1.09 5.30
CA ILE A 57 -21.53 -0.92 5.09
C ILE A 57 -21.24 0.38 4.32
N VAL A 58 -21.98 0.63 3.26
CA VAL A 58 -21.87 1.89 2.48
C VAL A 58 -22.11 3.11 3.38
N HIS A 59 -23.11 3.04 4.26
CA HIS A 59 -23.40 4.12 5.18
C HIS A 59 -22.27 4.35 6.20
N ILE A 60 -21.67 3.27 6.72
CA ILE A 60 -20.51 3.33 7.62
C ILE A 60 -19.35 4.02 6.91
N TYR A 61 -19.00 3.60 5.68
CA TYR A 61 -17.88 4.18 4.93
C TYR A 61 -18.10 5.65 4.59
N ARG A 62 -19.31 6.07 4.24
CA ARG A 62 -19.63 7.48 3.96
C ARG A 62 -19.45 8.37 5.18
N ASN A 63 -19.77 7.88 6.36
CA ASN A 63 -19.63 8.59 7.62
C ASN A 63 -18.22 8.54 8.21
N GLU A 64 -17.28 7.86 7.55
CA GLU A 64 -15.89 7.76 8.00
C GLU A 64 -15.19 9.13 7.90
N GLN A 65 -14.70 9.64 9.04
CA GLN A 65 -14.08 10.96 9.13
C GLN A 65 -12.54 10.89 9.10
N ASN A 66 -11.98 9.78 9.56
CA ASN A 66 -10.54 9.62 9.73
C ASN A 66 -9.84 9.04 8.50
N ASN A 67 -10.58 8.43 7.57
CA ASN A 67 -10.02 7.77 6.40
C ASN A 67 -10.70 8.25 5.11
N GLU A 68 -10.07 9.22 4.46
CA GLU A 68 -10.56 9.77 3.18
C GLU A 68 -10.80 8.71 2.10
N PHE A 69 -10.04 7.62 2.11
CA PHE A 69 -10.21 6.55 1.14
C PHE A 69 -11.53 5.80 1.34
N PHE A 70 -11.87 5.44 2.58
CA PHE A 70 -13.12 4.74 2.85
C PHE A 70 -14.33 5.64 2.64
N LYS A 71 -14.23 6.93 2.99
CA LYS A 71 -15.26 7.91 2.66
C LYS A 71 -15.50 7.99 1.15
N TYR A 72 -14.43 8.15 0.37
CA TYR A 72 -14.52 8.13 -1.09
C TYR A 72 -15.10 6.83 -1.63
N LEU A 73 -14.69 5.69 -1.07
CA LEU A 73 -15.22 4.38 -1.44
C LEU A 73 -16.72 4.26 -1.14
N GLY A 74 -17.17 4.76 0.02
CA GLY A 74 -18.57 4.77 0.41
C GLY A 74 -19.44 5.59 -0.55
N ASP A 75 -18.98 6.80 -0.92
CA ASP A 75 -19.70 7.63 -1.89
C ASP A 75 -19.75 6.99 -3.27
N TYR A 76 -18.65 6.39 -3.71
CA TYR A 76 -18.57 5.68 -4.99
C TYR A 76 -19.44 4.41 -5.03
N LEU A 77 -19.46 3.64 -3.94
CA LEU A 77 -20.33 2.47 -3.80
C LEU A 77 -21.80 2.86 -3.88
N LEU A 78 -22.22 3.92 -3.16
CA LEU A 78 -23.60 4.37 -3.20
C LEU A 78 -24.03 4.72 -4.62
N GLU A 79 -23.28 5.61 -5.29
CA GLU A 79 -23.60 6.05 -6.64
C GLU A 79 -23.66 4.87 -7.64
N SER A 80 -22.82 3.88 -7.47
CA SER A 80 -22.74 2.72 -8.36
C SER A 80 -23.84 1.70 -8.08
N ILE A 81 -24.22 1.50 -6.82
CA ILE A 81 -25.35 0.64 -6.42
C ILE A 81 -26.66 1.24 -6.92
N ASP A 82 -26.85 2.54 -6.83
CA ASP A 82 -28.02 3.24 -7.36
C ASP A 82 -28.15 3.09 -8.89
N LYS A 83 -27.04 2.84 -9.58
CA LYS A 83 -26.99 2.49 -11.00
C LYS A 83 -27.19 0.98 -11.27
N GLY A 84 -27.47 0.18 -10.25
CA GLY A 84 -27.69 -1.27 -10.37
C GLY A 84 -26.42 -2.10 -10.55
N MET A 85 -25.24 -1.56 -10.26
CA MET A 85 -23.98 -2.30 -10.39
C MET A 85 -23.80 -3.27 -9.21
N SER A 86 -23.28 -4.48 -9.49
CA SER A 86 -22.89 -5.44 -8.45
C SER A 86 -21.60 -5.03 -7.74
N LEU A 87 -21.42 -5.45 -6.49
CA LEU A 87 -20.22 -5.18 -5.71
C LEU A 87 -18.90 -5.59 -6.43
N PRO A 88 -18.79 -6.80 -7.03
CA PRO A 88 -17.64 -7.17 -7.83
C PRO A 88 -17.33 -6.18 -8.95
N SER A 89 -18.35 -5.77 -9.72
CA SER A 89 -18.19 -4.82 -10.82
C SER A 89 -17.71 -3.44 -10.35
N ILE A 90 -18.24 -2.96 -9.24
CA ILE A 90 -17.84 -1.68 -8.64
C ILE A 90 -16.38 -1.71 -8.22
N LEU A 91 -15.96 -2.74 -7.48
CA LEU A 91 -14.59 -2.86 -7.00
C LEU A 91 -13.58 -3.02 -8.15
N ASN A 92 -13.96 -3.75 -9.21
CA ASN A 92 -13.14 -3.92 -10.41
C ASN A 92 -12.90 -2.57 -11.13
N SER A 93 -13.91 -1.71 -11.18
CA SER A 93 -13.80 -0.41 -11.87
C SER A 93 -12.81 0.56 -11.22
N LEU A 94 -12.58 0.45 -9.91
CA LEU A 94 -11.69 1.32 -9.16
C LEU A 94 -10.20 1.13 -9.44
N LYS A 95 -9.80 -0.02 -10.02
CA LYS A 95 -8.40 -0.37 -10.40
C LYS A 95 -7.34 -0.22 -9.29
N CYS A 96 -7.76 0.10 -8.07
CA CYS A 96 -6.88 0.23 -6.90
C CYS A 96 -6.78 -1.06 -6.08
N PHE A 97 -7.50 -2.09 -6.46
CA PHE A 97 -7.51 -3.39 -5.81
C PHE A 97 -6.78 -4.45 -6.63
N GLN A 98 -6.43 -5.56 -6.00
CA GLN A 98 -5.92 -6.75 -6.68
C GLN A 98 -7.07 -7.43 -7.47
N PRO A 99 -6.79 -7.89 -8.72
CA PRO A 99 -7.84 -8.51 -9.55
C PRO A 99 -8.48 -9.75 -8.93
N ASP A 100 -7.70 -10.49 -8.14
CA ASP A 100 -8.19 -11.71 -7.51
C ASP A 100 -9.28 -11.47 -6.45
N LEU A 101 -9.39 -10.25 -5.88
CA LEU A 101 -10.47 -9.89 -4.96
C LEU A 101 -11.84 -10.24 -5.53
N ILE A 102 -12.04 -9.98 -6.82
CA ILE A 102 -13.31 -10.22 -7.50
C ILE A 102 -13.68 -11.70 -7.46
N LYS A 103 -12.70 -12.59 -7.73
CA LYS A 103 -12.91 -14.04 -7.69
C LYS A 103 -13.32 -14.53 -6.29
N PHE A 104 -12.67 -14.02 -5.23
CA PHE A 104 -13.02 -14.37 -3.86
C PHE A 104 -14.42 -13.88 -3.45
N ILE A 105 -14.81 -12.69 -3.91
CA ILE A 105 -16.17 -12.18 -3.67
C ILE A 105 -17.20 -13.07 -4.40
N GLU A 106 -17.03 -13.32 -5.69
CA GLU A 106 -17.93 -14.16 -6.48
C GLU A 106 -18.05 -15.59 -5.93
N GLN A 107 -16.92 -16.16 -5.48
CA GLN A 107 -16.92 -17.48 -4.85
C GLN A 107 -17.66 -17.46 -3.51
N GLY A 108 -17.42 -16.45 -2.69
CA GLY A 108 -18.09 -16.28 -1.41
C GLY A 108 -19.59 -16.04 -1.54
N GLU A 109 -20.02 -15.24 -2.53
CA GLU A 109 -21.44 -15.04 -2.84
C GLU A 109 -22.12 -16.35 -3.29
N LYS A 110 -21.48 -17.11 -4.16
CA LYS A 110 -21.99 -18.40 -4.64
C LYS A 110 -22.09 -19.46 -3.54
N SER A 111 -21.13 -19.50 -2.64
CA SER A 111 -21.08 -20.47 -1.53
C SER A 111 -21.86 -20.04 -0.28
N GLY A 112 -22.34 -18.80 -0.22
CA GLY A 112 -22.94 -18.19 0.97
C GLY A 112 -21.96 -18.03 2.14
N LYS A 113 -20.64 -18.04 1.87
CA LYS A 113 -19.56 -17.94 2.88
C LYS A 113 -18.62 -16.78 2.60
N LEU A 114 -19.20 -15.65 2.22
CA LEU A 114 -18.43 -14.46 1.81
C LEU A 114 -17.50 -13.95 2.91
N ASP A 115 -17.92 -14.01 4.16
CA ASP A 115 -17.13 -13.66 5.33
C ASP A 115 -15.87 -14.52 5.47
N ILE A 116 -15.99 -15.83 5.25
CA ILE A 116 -14.88 -16.79 5.35
C ILE A 116 -13.90 -16.59 4.19
N GLU A 117 -14.39 -16.52 2.95
CA GLU A 117 -13.56 -16.35 1.76
C GLU A 117 -12.77 -15.03 1.81
N LEU A 118 -13.41 -13.93 2.19
CA LEU A 118 -12.73 -12.64 2.35
C LEU A 118 -11.73 -12.66 3.50
N LYS A 119 -12.00 -13.37 4.59
CA LYS A 119 -11.05 -13.51 5.70
C LYS A 119 -9.80 -14.28 5.28
N LEU A 120 -9.97 -15.41 4.62
CA LEU A 120 -8.85 -16.19 4.09
C LEU A 120 -8.02 -15.37 3.11
N TYR A 121 -8.68 -14.67 2.19
CA TYR A 121 -7.99 -13.82 1.23
C TYR A 121 -7.22 -12.68 1.91
N SER A 122 -7.81 -12.04 2.91
CA SER A 122 -7.12 -10.99 3.66
C SER A 122 -5.84 -11.50 4.36
N GLN A 123 -5.88 -12.70 4.93
CA GLN A 123 -4.70 -13.32 5.55
C GLN A 123 -3.60 -13.63 4.51
N MET A 124 -3.98 -14.19 3.36
CA MET A 124 -3.04 -14.41 2.25
C MET A 124 -2.37 -13.11 1.78
N LEU A 125 -3.14 -12.03 1.67
CA LEU A 125 -2.62 -10.72 1.28
C LEU A 125 -1.67 -10.13 2.32
N LEU A 126 -1.97 -10.33 3.61
CA LEU A 126 -1.10 -9.86 4.69
C LEU A 126 0.26 -10.57 4.63
N HIS A 127 0.27 -11.90 4.52
CA HIS A 127 1.52 -12.66 4.35
C HIS A 127 2.28 -12.24 3.09
N HIS A 128 1.58 -12.06 1.98
CA HIS A 128 2.21 -11.58 0.74
C HIS A 128 2.83 -10.18 0.91
N PHE A 129 2.16 -9.31 1.64
CA PHE A 129 2.68 -7.97 1.96
C PHE A 129 3.93 -8.06 2.83
N GLU A 130 3.89 -8.85 3.90
CA GLU A 130 5.02 -9.09 4.81
C GLU A 130 6.23 -9.66 4.07
N ASP A 131 6.05 -10.70 3.26
CA ASP A 131 7.10 -11.31 2.45
C ASP A 131 7.74 -10.30 1.50
N LYS A 132 6.92 -9.45 0.90
CA LYS A 132 7.39 -8.43 -0.03
C LYS A 132 8.22 -7.35 0.68
N VAL A 133 7.81 -6.94 1.87
CA VAL A 133 8.57 -6.01 2.72
C VAL A 133 9.88 -6.65 3.17
N LEU A 134 9.86 -7.89 3.66
CA LEU A 134 11.05 -8.62 4.10
C LEU A 134 12.07 -8.80 2.98
N LYS A 135 11.62 -9.13 1.77
CA LYS A 135 12.52 -9.23 0.60
C LYS A 135 13.24 -7.92 0.31
N GLN A 136 12.56 -6.78 0.44
CA GLN A 136 13.21 -5.48 0.24
C GLN A 136 14.18 -5.13 1.36
N THR A 137 13.83 -5.46 2.61
CA THR A 137 14.71 -5.19 3.76
C THR A 137 16.04 -5.94 3.64
N LYS A 138 16.04 -7.13 3.03
CA LYS A 138 17.28 -7.89 2.77
C LYS A 138 18.25 -7.16 1.82
N PHE A 139 17.79 -6.29 0.95
CA PHE A 139 18.65 -5.48 0.08
C PHE A 139 19.22 -4.24 0.78
N ILE A 140 18.62 -3.80 1.86
CA ILE A 140 19.09 -2.61 2.60
C ILE A 140 20.44 -2.90 3.25
N GLN A 141 20.61 -4.09 3.80
CA GLN A 141 21.83 -4.48 4.53
C GLN A 141 23.10 -4.40 3.65
N PRO A 142 23.17 -5.00 2.45
CA PRO A 142 24.33 -4.83 1.56
C PRO A 142 24.60 -3.37 1.19
N VAL A 143 23.57 -2.58 0.97
CA VAL A 143 23.72 -1.15 0.63
C VAL A 143 24.35 -0.38 1.78
N ILE A 144 23.90 -0.61 3.03
CA ILE A 144 24.49 0.01 4.21
C ILE A 144 25.96 -0.39 4.36
N PHE A 145 26.29 -1.66 4.20
CA PHE A 145 27.68 -2.12 4.27
C PHE A 145 28.57 -1.49 3.19
N PHE A 146 28.07 -1.33 1.98
CA PHE A 146 28.76 -0.67 0.90
C PHE A 146 29.05 0.80 1.23
N ILE A 147 28.07 1.52 1.75
CA ILE A 147 28.21 2.93 2.17
C ILE A 147 29.21 3.05 3.31
N LEU A 148 29.13 2.20 4.33
CA LEU A 148 30.08 2.18 5.44
C LEU A 148 31.51 1.88 4.97
N GLY A 149 31.67 0.90 4.05
CA GLY A 149 32.96 0.59 3.46
C GLY A 149 33.60 1.78 2.73
N LEU A 150 32.81 2.48 1.90
CA LEU A 150 33.25 3.71 1.23
C LEU A 150 33.65 4.80 2.23
N PHE A 151 32.90 4.94 3.32
CA PHE A 151 33.20 5.93 4.36
C PHE A 151 34.51 5.61 5.06
N ILE A 152 34.76 4.34 5.42
CA ILE A 152 36.02 3.90 6.03
C ILE A 152 37.19 4.15 5.09
N VAL A 153 37.08 3.81 3.82
CA VAL A 153 38.13 4.05 2.82
C VAL A 153 38.40 5.53 2.68
N SER A 154 37.39 6.38 2.67
CA SER A 154 37.59 7.85 2.59
C SER A 154 38.32 8.41 3.79
N LEU A 155 37.99 7.94 5.01
CA LEU A 155 38.72 8.34 6.21
C LEU A 155 40.19 7.90 6.17
N TYR A 156 40.45 6.68 5.70
CA TYR A 156 41.81 6.16 5.56
C TYR A 156 42.64 7.01 4.59
N LEU A 157 42.06 7.39 3.45
CA LEU A 157 42.72 8.24 2.47
C LEU A 157 43.05 9.65 3.04
N VAL A 158 42.11 10.23 3.78
CA VAL A 158 42.32 11.57 4.42
C VAL A 158 43.48 11.53 5.41
N ILE A 159 43.70 10.44 6.11
CA ILE A 159 44.79 10.29 7.09
C ILE A 159 46.12 9.96 6.37
N MET A 160 46.08 9.10 5.36
CA MET A 160 47.30 8.63 4.67
C MET A 160 47.94 9.68 3.77
N LEU A 161 47.14 10.51 3.06
CA LEU A 161 47.66 11.51 2.12
C LEU A 161 48.66 12.47 2.77
N PRO A 162 48.36 13.10 3.91
CA PRO A 162 49.34 13.99 4.53
C PRO A 162 50.58 13.27 5.08
N MET A 163 50.46 11.99 5.48
CA MET A 163 51.61 11.21 5.89
C MET A 163 52.56 10.94 4.73
N PHE A 164 52.08 10.69 3.54
CA PHE A 164 52.89 10.51 2.33
C PHE A 164 53.60 11.83 1.93
N GLU A 165 52.92 12.96 2.03
CA GLU A 165 53.53 14.28 1.74
C GLU A 165 54.67 14.61 2.72
N LEU A 166 54.45 14.33 4.02
CA LEU A 166 55.49 14.52 5.02
C LEU A 166 56.73 13.64 4.78
N MET A 167 56.54 12.38 4.35
CA MET A 167 57.67 11.48 4.04
C MET A 167 58.45 11.93 2.80
N GLN A 168 57.82 12.59 1.82
CA GLN A 168 58.52 13.13 0.64
C GLN A 168 59.32 14.40 0.95
N THR A 169 58.90 15.15 1.96
CA THR A 169 59.54 16.43 2.35
C THR A 169 60.83 16.22 3.20
N ILE A 170 61.01 15.00 3.77
CA ILE A 170 62.16 14.64 4.62
C ILE A 170 63.35 14.07 3.79
N LYS A 171 63.24 14.04 2.47
CA LYS A 171 64.30 13.62 1.55
C LYS A 171 64.89 14.83 0.86
#